data_1570fd7e8685f5873487360dc113a85e
#
_entry.id   1570fd7e8685f5873487360dc113a85e
#
_cell.length_a   1.000
_cell.length_b   1.000
_cell.length_c   1.000
_cell.angle_alpha   90.00
_cell.angle_beta   90.00
_cell.angle_gamma   90.00
#
_symmetry.space_group_name_H-M   'P 1'
#
loop_
_entity.id
_entity.type
_entity.pdbx_description
1 polymer ?
#
loop_
_entity_poly.entity_id
_entity_poly.type
_entity_poly.pdbx_seq_one_letter_code
_entity_poly.pdbx_strand_id
1 'polypeptide(L)'
;LYRYADYLDFTTGEHAEKLVGGYTEITPGRPTISHHRHPYDSIRYPMTDKCPATMDVLAANVITAAEQQTMNYYMNTAALWPDEMGRRLYQEIGMVEEQHVTQYGSLLKPCMSRLENLLVHQYVECWLYWSCYETETDTRIRGIWQFMFEQELKHLHIALELLRQYEKKDWQEVIPDAEFPAPLVLESNIEYVRCVLGSTVNDTACRERYV
;
A
#
# COMPACT_ATOMS: atom_id res chain seq x y z
N LEU A 1 1.64 -14.93 -8.11
CA LEU A 1 2.18 -15.11 -9.45
C LEU A 1 3.27 -16.18 -9.48
N TYR A 2 4.35 -16.06 -8.69
CA TYR A 2 5.44 -17.04 -8.69
C TYR A 2 4.98 -18.46 -8.40
N ARG A 3 4.20 -18.67 -7.33
CA ARG A 3 3.64 -19.99 -7.02
C ARG A 3 2.77 -20.54 -8.15
N TYR A 4 2.10 -19.66 -8.86
CA TYR A 4 1.30 -20.08 -10.01
C TYR A 4 2.19 -20.42 -11.21
N ALA A 5 3.25 -19.67 -11.43
CA ALA A 5 4.27 -19.97 -12.44
C ALA A 5 4.97 -21.30 -12.16
N ASP A 6 5.41 -21.51 -10.92
CA ASP A 6 6.00 -22.79 -10.49
C ASP A 6 5.02 -23.95 -10.61
N TYR A 7 3.76 -23.71 -10.29
CA TYR A 7 2.71 -24.72 -10.44
C TYR A 7 2.46 -25.09 -11.91
N LEU A 8 2.43 -24.10 -12.80
CA LEU A 8 2.29 -24.34 -14.25
C LEU A 8 3.50 -25.10 -14.80
N ASP A 9 4.71 -24.71 -14.44
CA ASP A 9 5.93 -25.40 -14.85
C ASP A 9 5.91 -26.86 -14.37
N PHE A 10 5.57 -27.07 -13.11
CA PHE A 10 5.48 -28.41 -12.52
C PHE A 10 4.38 -29.28 -13.15
N THR A 11 3.22 -28.71 -13.47
CA THR A 11 2.05 -29.48 -13.94
C THR A 11 2.00 -29.66 -15.44
N THR A 12 2.51 -28.71 -16.21
CA THR A 12 2.39 -28.71 -17.69
C THR A 12 3.73 -28.80 -18.40
N GLY A 13 4.84 -28.60 -17.70
CA GLY A 13 6.17 -28.47 -18.29
C GLY A 13 6.34 -27.18 -19.12
N GLU A 14 5.38 -26.27 -19.02
CA GLU A 14 5.42 -24.99 -19.71
C GLU A 14 6.04 -23.94 -18.81
N HIS A 15 7.12 -23.36 -19.26
CA HIS A 15 7.75 -22.24 -18.54
C HIS A 15 6.85 -21.01 -18.61
N ALA A 16 6.39 -20.56 -17.45
CA ALA A 16 5.48 -19.42 -17.35
C ALA A 16 6.04 -18.16 -18.03
N GLU A 17 7.34 -17.98 -17.99
CA GLU A 17 8.06 -16.90 -18.65
C GLU A 17 7.85 -16.89 -20.16
N LYS A 18 7.75 -18.06 -20.80
CA LYS A 18 7.45 -18.16 -22.22
C LYS A 18 6.01 -17.80 -22.54
N LEU A 19 5.08 -18.13 -21.65
CA LEU A 19 3.66 -17.83 -21.84
C LEU A 19 3.35 -16.36 -21.64
N VAL A 20 3.99 -15.71 -20.69
CA VAL A 20 3.76 -14.29 -20.35
C VAL A 20 4.79 -13.36 -20.99
N GLY A 21 5.66 -13.85 -21.84
CA GLY A 21 6.55 -13.02 -22.65
C GLY A 21 7.53 -12.16 -21.86
N GLY A 22 8.07 -12.69 -20.76
CA GLY A 22 8.99 -11.96 -19.92
C GLY A 22 8.33 -11.04 -18.89
N TYR A 23 7.02 -11.07 -18.76
CA TYR A 23 6.30 -10.24 -17.76
C TYR A 23 6.56 -10.65 -16.32
N THR A 24 7.08 -11.83 -16.09
CA THR A 24 7.44 -12.32 -14.76
C THR A 24 8.83 -11.90 -14.33
N GLU A 25 9.64 -11.41 -15.25
CA GLU A 25 10.96 -10.91 -14.94
C GLU A 25 10.95 -9.41 -14.71
N ILE A 26 11.60 -9.00 -13.64
CA ILE A 26 11.91 -7.60 -13.41
C ILE A 26 13.06 -7.24 -14.33
N THR A 27 12.75 -6.49 -15.38
CA THR A 27 13.76 -5.99 -16.28
C THR A 27 14.76 -5.11 -15.54
N PRO A 28 16.07 -5.27 -15.80
CA PRO A 28 17.08 -4.36 -15.28
C PRO A 28 16.68 -2.93 -15.62
N GLY A 29 16.77 -2.03 -14.68
CA GLY A 29 16.40 -0.64 -14.92
C GLY A 29 15.24 -0.13 -14.12
N ARG A 30 14.59 -0.97 -13.38
CA ARG A 30 13.60 -0.50 -12.44
C ARG A 30 14.23 0.12 -11.21
N PRO A 31 13.55 1.09 -10.57
CA PRO A 31 13.98 1.65 -9.30
C PRO A 31 14.20 0.57 -8.23
N THR A 32 13.46 -0.51 -8.28
CA THR A 32 13.71 -1.71 -7.50
C THR A 32 14.64 -2.63 -8.27
N ILE A 33 15.87 -2.42 -8.12
CA ILE A 33 16.96 -3.10 -8.82
C ILE A 33 17.01 -4.60 -8.62
N SER A 34 16.43 -5.07 -7.60
CA SER A 34 16.41 -6.49 -7.40
C SER A 34 15.22 -7.03 -8.06
N HIS A 35 15.45 -7.31 -9.26
CA HIS A 35 14.77 -8.26 -10.02
C HIS A 35 13.86 -9.13 -9.18
N HIS A 36 12.98 -9.76 -9.72
CA HIS A 36 12.26 -10.88 -9.22
C HIS A 36 12.56 -11.28 -7.78
N ARG A 37 11.92 -10.64 -6.84
CA ARG A 37 11.96 -11.07 -5.46
C ARG A 37 10.84 -12.06 -5.22
N HIS A 38 11.19 -13.17 -4.62
CA HIS A 38 10.18 -14.04 -4.02
C HIS A 38 9.36 -13.22 -3.02
N PRO A 39 8.03 -13.39 -2.92
CA PRO A 39 7.20 -12.63 -1.97
C PRO A 39 7.72 -12.67 -0.53
N TYR A 40 8.34 -13.74 -0.11
CA TYR A 40 8.96 -13.86 1.21
C TYR A 40 10.14 -12.90 1.44
N ASP A 41 10.81 -12.45 0.39
CA ASP A 41 11.92 -11.50 0.52
C ASP A 41 11.46 -10.10 0.95
N SER A 42 10.19 -9.81 0.75
CA SER A 42 9.57 -8.55 1.15
C SER A 42 8.91 -8.59 2.52
N ILE A 43 8.81 -9.76 3.15
CA ILE A 43 8.23 -9.91 4.48
C ILE A 43 9.14 -9.30 5.54
N ARG A 44 8.54 -8.49 6.41
CA ARG A 44 9.21 -7.84 7.55
C ARG A 44 8.70 -8.42 8.86
N TYR A 45 9.45 -8.19 9.93
CA TYR A 45 8.98 -8.51 11.27
C TYR A 45 7.90 -7.51 11.69
N PRO A 46 6.82 -8.00 12.33
CA PRO A 46 5.76 -7.12 12.82
C PRO A 46 6.31 -6.07 13.80
N MET A 47 5.81 -4.85 13.69
CA MET A 47 6.24 -3.75 14.56
C MET A 47 5.80 -3.94 16.02
N THR A 48 4.76 -4.73 16.23
CA THR A 48 4.16 -4.97 17.56
C THR A 48 5.14 -5.48 18.60
N ASP A 49 6.19 -6.16 18.19
CA ASP A 49 7.23 -6.67 19.10
C ASP A 49 8.09 -5.54 19.71
N LYS A 50 7.98 -4.34 19.17
CA LYS A 50 8.80 -3.18 19.56
C LYS A 50 8.00 -2.04 20.21
N CYS A 51 6.73 -2.26 20.55
CA CYS A 51 5.81 -1.21 21.03
C CYS A 51 5.87 0.05 20.15
N PRO A 52 5.44 -0.04 18.89
CA PRO A 52 5.56 1.05 17.95
C PRO A 52 4.77 2.28 18.42
N ALA A 53 5.21 3.47 18.03
CA ALA A 53 4.43 4.66 18.22
C ALA A 53 3.13 4.60 17.39
N THR A 54 2.08 5.26 17.86
CA THR A 54 0.79 5.32 17.14
C THR A 54 0.96 5.78 15.70
N MET A 55 1.82 6.78 15.47
CA MET A 55 2.14 7.27 14.12
C MET A 55 2.70 6.17 13.20
N ASP A 56 3.57 5.28 13.70
CA ASP A 56 4.15 4.21 12.89
C ASP A 56 3.08 3.22 12.45
N VAL A 57 2.15 2.88 13.35
CA VAL A 57 1.02 1.99 13.05
C VAL A 57 0.09 2.62 12.01
N LEU A 58 -0.25 3.90 12.18
CA LEU A 58 -1.09 4.63 11.22
C LEU A 58 -0.40 4.72 9.86
N ALA A 59 0.87 5.11 9.82
CA ALA A 59 1.64 5.21 8.59
C ALA A 59 1.71 3.86 7.84
N ALA A 60 1.98 2.76 8.53
CA ALA A 60 2.02 1.43 7.91
C ALA A 60 0.65 1.01 7.34
N ASN A 61 -0.45 1.34 8.03
CA ASN A 61 -1.80 1.08 7.51
C ASN A 61 -2.09 1.92 6.26
N VAL A 62 -1.81 3.22 6.31
CA VAL A 62 -2.03 4.14 5.17
C VAL A 62 -1.21 3.72 3.97
N ILE A 63 0.08 3.44 4.15
CA ILE A 63 0.95 3.03 3.06
C ILE A 63 0.46 1.70 2.47
N THR A 64 0.15 0.71 3.30
CA THR A 64 -0.36 -0.60 2.81
C THR A 64 -1.65 -0.44 2.01
N ALA A 65 -2.58 0.40 2.46
CA ALA A 65 -3.83 0.67 1.75
C ALA A 65 -3.58 1.42 0.43
N ALA A 66 -2.70 2.41 0.43
CA ALA A 66 -2.33 3.18 -0.76
C ALA A 66 -1.67 2.27 -1.82
N GLU A 67 -0.71 1.46 -1.42
CA GLU A 67 -0.03 0.50 -2.32
C GLU A 67 -1.03 -0.52 -2.90
N GLN A 68 -1.98 -0.98 -2.11
CA GLN A 68 -3.02 -1.88 -2.60
C GLN A 68 -3.95 -1.19 -3.60
N GLN A 69 -4.31 0.06 -3.39
CA GLN A 69 -5.12 0.83 -4.34
C GLN A 69 -4.37 1.11 -5.64
N THR A 70 -3.10 1.49 -5.56
CA THR A 70 -2.26 1.71 -6.73
C THR A 70 -2.01 0.41 -7.51
N MET A 71 -1.76 -0.70 -6.83
CA MET A 71 -1.68 -2.03 -7.44
C MET A 71 -2.95 -2.33 -8.26
N ASN A 72 -4.12 -2.18 -7.64
CA ASN A 72 -5.40 -2.42 -8.30
C ASN A 72 -5.59 -1.48 -9.50
N TYR A 73 -5.24 -0.22 -9.37
CA TYR A 73 -5.32 0.75 -10.46
C TYR A 73 -4.47 0.33 -11.64
N TYR A 74 -3.19 0.05 -11.44
CA TYR A 74 -2.29 -0.33 -12.51
C TYR A 74 -2.70 -1.65 -13.18
N MET A 75 -3.10 -2.65 -12.40
CA MET A 75 -3.55 -3.94 -12.94
C MET A 75 -4.83 -3.81 -13.77
N ASN A 76 -5.80 -3.03 -13.30
CA ASN A 76 -7.07 -2.85 -14.00
C ASN A 76 -6.95 -1.96 -15.24
N THR A 77 -6.05 -1.00 -15.24
CA THR A 77 -5.91 -0.03 -16.34
C THR A 77 -4.86 -0.45 -17.38
N ALA A 78 -3.98 -1.40 -17.08
CA ALA A 78 -2.96 -1.88 -18.00
C ALA A 78 -3.53 -2.26 -19.39
N ALA A 79 -4.64 -3.00 -19.41
CA ALA A 79 -5.27 -3.44 -20.64
C ALA A 79 -5.93 -2.33 -21.45
N LEU A 80 -6.15 -1.15 -20.88
CA LEU A 80 -6.79 -0.01 -21.53
C LEU A 80 -5.83 0.79 -22.41
N TRP A 81 -4.53 0.61 -22.23
CA TRP A 81 -3.53 1.28 -23.06
C TRP A 81 -3.56 0.74 -24.50
N PRO A 82 -3.58 1.64 -25.50
CA PRO A 82 -3.62 1.22 -26.91
C PRO A 82 -2.29 0.61 -27.38
N ASP A 83 -1.17 1.04 -26.82
CA ASP A 83 0.17 0.55 -27.17
C ASP A 83 0.69 -0.49 -26.19
N GLU A 84 1.58 -1.34 -26.70
CA GLU A 84 2.15 -2.45 -25.93
C GLU A 84 3.07 -1.96 -24.81
N MET A 85 3.80 -0.87 -25.02
CA MET A 85 4.70 -0.32 -24.03
C MET A 85 3.94 0.16 -22.79
N GLY A 86 2.85 0.88 -22.97
CA GLY A 86 1.98 1.32 -21.88
C GLY A 86 1.39 0.14 -21.11
N ARG A 87 0.93 -0.90 -21.80
CA ARG A 87 0.41 -2.13 -21.17
C ARG A 87 1.45 -2.79 -20.29
N ARG A 88 2.67 -2.98 -20.82
CA ARG A 88 3.78 -3.59 -20.08
C ARG A 88 4.17 -2.76 -18.89
N LEU A 89 4.34 -1.45 -19.07
CA LEU A 89 4.73 -0.53 -18.01
C LEU A 89 3.74 -0.58 -16.84
N TYR A 90 2.45 -0.51 -17.10
CA TYR A 90 1.42 -0.56 -16.06
C TYR A 90 1.38 -1.90 -15.33
N GLN A 91 1.51 -2.99 -16.07
CA GLN A 91 1.58 -4.31 -15.46
C GLN A 91 2.81 -4.46 -14.57
N GLU A 92 3.95 -3.97 -15.03
CA GLU A 92 5.19 -4.00 -14.27
C GLU A 92 5.10 -3.18 -12.98
N ILE A 93 4.53 -1.98 -13.03
CA ILE A 93 4.31 -1.17 -11.84
C ILE A 93 3.37 -1.91 -10.88
N GLY A 94 2.27 -2.48 -11.37
CA GLY A 94 1.35 -3.27 -10.54
C GLY A 94 2.04 -4.41 -9.79
N MET A 95 3.01 -5.07 -10.40
CA MET A 95 3.81 -6.12 -9.73
C MET A 95 4.73 -5.57 -8.64
N VAL A 96 5.26 -4.36 -8.82
CA VAL A 96 6.05 -3.68 -7.78
C VAL A 96 5.17 -3.30 -6.60
N GLU A 97 3.98 -2.77 -6.86
CA GLU A 97 3.01 -2.41 -5.82
C GLU A 97 2.55 -3.63 -5.01
N GLU A 98 2.41 -4.80 -5.65
CA GLU A 98 2.13 -6.05 -4.95
C GLU A 98 3.21 -6.39 -3.92
N GLN A 99 4.48 -6.17 -4.28
CA GLN A 99 5.60 -6.36 -3.34
C GLN A 99 5.56 -5.34 -2.20
N HIS A 100 5.20 -4.10 -2.49
CA HIS A 100 5.03 -3.06 -1.47
C HIS A 100 3.90 -3.41 -0.49
N VAL A 101 2.75 -3.90 -0.97
CA VAL A 101 1.67 -4.39 -0.10
C VAL A 101 2.16 -5.47 0.85
N THR A 102 2.96 -6.42 0.35
CA THR A 102 3.55 -7.47 1.19
C THR A 102 4.54 -6.89 2.18
N GLN A 103 5.39 -5.98 1.75
CA GLN A 103 6.43 -5.38 2.58
C GLN A 103 5.85 -4.55 3.73
N TYR A 104 4.93 -3.65 3.44
CA TYR A 104 4.33 -2.78 4.45
C TYR A 104 3.26 -3.51 5.26
N GLY A 105 2.45 -4.34 4.62
CA GLY A 105 1.44 -5.14 5.31
C GLY A 105 2.02 -6.11 6.33
N SER A 106 3.23 -6.64 6.10
CA SER A 106 3.90 -7.51 7.06
C SER A 106 4.39 -6.82 8.33
N LEU A 107 4.45 -5.48 8.34
CA LEU A 107 4.74 -4.70 9.54
C LEU A 107 3.56 -4.64 10.50
N LEU A 108 2.35 -4.88 10.02
CA LEU A 108 1.13 -4.82 10.82
C LEU A 108 1.03 -6.02 11.76
N LYS A 109 0.21 -5.89 12.81
CA LYS A 109 -0.02 -6.96 13.79
C LYS A 109 -0.71 -8.16 13.13
N PRO A 110 -0.07 -9.35 13.10
CA PRO A 110 -0.56 -10.48 12.29
C PRO A 110 -1.77 -11.21 12.89
N CYS A 111 -2.04 -11.05 14.19
CA CYS A 111 -3.04 -11.83 14.91
C CYS A 111 -4.25 -11.00 15.36
N MET A 112 -4.56 -9.92 14.65
CA MET A 112 -5.76 -9.14 14.94
C MET A 112 -7.00 -9.86 14.44
N SER A 113 -8.07 -9.79 15.22
CA SER A 113 -9.40 -10.23 14.78
C SER A 113 -9.93 -9.32 13.67
N ARG A 114 -11.02 -9.74 13.01
CA ARG A 114 -11.66 -8.89 11.98
C ARG A 114 -12.22 -7.59 12.56
N LEU A 115 -12.74 -7.63 13.79
CA LEU A 115 -13.29 -6.44 14.43
C LEU A 115 -12.20 -5.52 14.98
N GLU A 116 -11.10 -6.07 15.47
CA GLU A 116 -9.92 -5.28 15.80
C GLU A 116 -9.36 -4.57 14.56
N ASN A 117 -9.22 -5.28 13.44
CA ASN A 117 -8.79 -4.68 12.17
C ASN A 117 -9.77 -3.59 11.69
N LEU A 118 -11.08 -3.84 11.80
CA LEU A 118 -12.09 -2.85 11.45
C LEU A 118 -11.95 -1.59 12.30
N LEU A 119 -11.75 -1.75 13.62
CA LEU A 119 -11.58 -0.62 14.52
C LEU A 119 -10.34 0.21 14.17
N VAL A 120 -9.21 -0.45 13.92
CA VAL A 120 -7.97 0.24 13.50
C VAL A 120 -8.15 0.93 12.15
N HIS A 121 -8.83 0.29 11.20
CA HIS A 121 -9.12 0.87 9.90
C HIS A 121 -9.94 2.17 10.05
N GLN A 122 -11.03 2.13 10.82
CA GLN A 122 -11.86 3.31 11.05
C GLN A 122 -11.11 4.42 11.79
N TYR A 123 -10.22 4.07 12.69
CA TYR A 123 -9.36 5.06 13.37
C TYR A 123 -8.38 5.72 12.39
N VAL A 124 -7.80 4.94 11.47
CA VAL A 124 -6.94 5.47 10.40
C VAL A 124 -7.71 6.43 9.49
N GLU A 125 -8.92 6.06 9.06
CA GLU A 125 -9.77 6.92 8.22
C GLU A 125 -10.12 8.23 8.93
N CYS A 126 -10.47 8.17 10.21
CA CYS A 126 -10.71 9.37 11.00
C CYS A 126 -9.49 10.29 11.03
N TRP A 127 -8.30 9.73 11.26
CA TRP A 127 -7.06 10.51 11.27
C TRP A 127 -6.74 11.12 9.90
N LEU A 128 -6.98 10.40 8.82
CA LEU A 128 -6.75 10.90 7.46
C LEU A 128 -7.68 12.07 7.12
N TYR A 129 -9.00 11.93 7.31
CA TYR A 129 -9.95 13.01 7.01
C TYR A 129 -9.78 14.19 7.94
N TRP A 130 -9.45 13.96 9.22
CA TRP A 130 -9.08 15.04 10.13
C TRP A 130 -7.81 15.77 9.65
N SER A 131 -6.80 15.04 9.21
CA SER A 131 -5.58 15.63 8.65
C SER A 131 -5.88 16.48 7.40
N CYS A 132 -6.73 15.97 6.49
CA CYS A 132 -7.17 16.72 5.33
C CYS A 132 -7.93 18.00 5.75
N TYR A 133 -8.82 17.91 6.74
CA TYR A 133 -9.56 19.05 7.26
C TYR A 133 -8.64 20.13 7.86
N GLU A 134 -7.64 19.72 8.65
CA GLU A 134 -6.70 20.65 9.31
C GLU A 134 -5.77 21.35 8.31
N THR A 135 -5.39 20.68 7.24
CA THR A 135 -4.40 21.17 6.27
C THR A 135 -5.00 21.84 5.03
N GLU A 136 -6.31 21.66 4.79
CA GLU A 136 -6.98 22.23 3.62
C GLU A 136 -7.18 23.74 3.72
N THR A 137 -6.81 24.45 2.67
CA THR A 137 -6.90 25.90 2.61
C THR A 137 -8.16 26.41 1.89
N ASP A 138 -8.73 25.61 0.97
CA ASP A 138 -9.99 25.94 0.32
C ASP A 138 -11.18 25.65 1.24
N THR A 139 -11.96 26.66 1.56
CA THR A 139 -13.07 26.54 2.53
C THR A 139 -14.19 25.59 2.06
N ARG A 140 -14.41 25.43 0.76
CA ARG A 140 -15.41 24.50 0.23
C ARG A 140 -14.92 23.06 0.36
N ILE A 141 -13.67 22.83 -0.02
CA ILE A 141 -13.04 21.49 0.08
C ILE A 141 -12.89 21.11 1.56
N ARG A 142 -12.48 22.04 2.39
CA ARG A 142 -12.42 21.83 3.86
C ARG A 142 -13.77 21.39 4.45
N GLY A 143 -14.87 21.97 3.97
CA GLY A 143 -16.22 21.53 4.35
C GLY A 143 -16.56 20.09 3.93
N ILE A 144 -16.01 19.64 2.80
CA ILE A 144 -16.15 18.24 2.36
C ILE A 144 -15.36 17.31 3.30
N TRP A 145 -14.12 17.67 3.63
CA TRP A 145 -13.30 16.89 4.57
C TRP A 145 -13.92 16.80 5.95
N GLN A 146 -14.50 17.91 6.44
CA GLN A 146 -15.23 17.90 7.70
C GLN A 146 -16.41 16.91 7.66
N PHE A 147 -17.20 16.94 6.60
CA PHE A 147 -18.33 16.03 6.44
C PHE A 147 -17.85 14.57 6.42
N MET A 148 -16.78 14.24 5.69
CA MET A 148 -16.21 12.89 5.63
C MET A 148 -15.71 12.46 7.02
N PHE A 149 -14.99 13.31 7.71
CA PHE A 149 -14.52 13.05 9.07
C PHE A 149 -15.68 12.73 10.04
N GLU A 150 -16.77 13.50 9.98
CA GLU A 150 -17.97 13.26 10.82
C GLU A 150 -18.64 11.92 10.49
N GLN A 151 -18.60 11.46 9.23
CA GLN A 151 -19.08 10.12 8.87
C GLN A 151 -18.17 9.03 9.44
N GLU A 152 -16.86 9.17 9.30
CA GLU A 152 -15.91 8.17 9.80
C GLU A 152 -15.92 8.08 11.34
N LEU A 153 -16.16 9.18 12.06
CA LEU A 153 -16.40 9.13 13.50
C LEU A 153 -17.60 8.23 13.86
N LYS A 154 -18.66 8.26 13.07
CA LYS A 154 -19.82 7.37 13.28
C LYS A 154 -19.47 5.92 13.00
N HIS A 155 -18.72 5.67 11.92
CA HIS A 155 -18.22 4.34 11.59
C HIS A 155 -17.29 3.79 12.69
N LEU A 156 -16.40 4.63 13.21
CA LEU A 156 -15.53 4.28 14.33
C LEU A 156 -16.34 3.87 15.57
N HIS A 157 -17.40 4.63 15.92
CA HIS A 157 -18.28 4.27 17.02
C HIS A 157 -19.01 2.95 16.78
N ILE A 158 -19.47 2.70 15.55
CA ILE A 158 -20.10 1.42 15.18
C ILE A 158 -19.09 0.27 15.34
N ALA A 159 -17.86 0.43 14.85
CA ALA A 159 -16.81 -0.59 14.96
C ALA A 159 -16.50 -0.90 16.44
N LEU A 160 -16.43 0.12 17.28
CA LEU A 160 -16.23 0.02 18.73
C LEU A 160 -17.37 -0.79 19.40
N GLU A 161 -18.62 -0.46 19.09
CA GLU A 161 -19.78 -1.18 19.64
C GLU A 161 -19.81 -2.65 19.17
N LEU A 162 -19.47 -2.93 17.91
CA LEU A 162 -19.35 -4.28 17.39
C LEU A 162 -18.25 -5.07 18.12
N LEU A 163 -17.08 -4.48 18.34
CA LEU A 163 -15.99 -5.11 19.09
C LEU A 163 -16.44 -5.47 20.51
N ARG A 164 -17.06 -4.51 21.21
CA ARG A 164 -17.59 -4.71 22.56
C ARG A 164 -18.68 -5.78 22.60
N GLN A 165 -19.60 -5.76 21.64
CA GLN A 165 -20.74 -6.68 21.62
C GLN A 165 -20.32 -8.12 21.32
N TYR A 166 -19.46 -8.33 20.33
CA TYR A 166 -19.14 -9.66 19.82
C TYR A 166 -17.87 -10.25 20.37
N GLU A 167 -16.85 -9.45 20.65
CA GLU A 167 -15.55 -9.94 21.15
C GLU A 167 -15.34 -9.65 22.65
N LYS A 168 -16.23 -8.87 23.28
CA LYS A 168 -16.14 -8.49 24.70
C LYS A 168 -14.83 -7.76 25.04
N LYS A 169 -14.30 -7.03 24.10
CA LYS A 169 -13.08 -6.22 24.24
C LYS A 169 -13.43 -4.74 24.27
N ASP A 170 -12.68 -4.00 25.05
CA ASP A 170 -12.73 -2.54 24.99
C ASP A 170 -11.72 -2.03 23.94
N TRP A 171 -12.02 -0.90 23.34
CA TRP A 171 -11.21 -0.30 22.29
C TRP A 171 -9.76 0.02 22.74
N GLN A 172 -9.55 0.33 24.02
CA GLN A 172 -8.23 0.60 24.60
C GLN A 172 -7.28 -0.60 24.54
N GLU A 173 -7.80 -1.82 24.41
CA GLU A 173 -6.99 -3.01 24.21
C GLU A 173 -6.40 -3.08 22.79
N VAL A 174 -6.99 -2.33 21.85
CA VAL A 174 -6.62 -2.32 20.44
C VAL A 174 -5.89 -1.03 20.07
N ILE A 175 -6.41 0.11 20.52
CA ILE A 175 -5.87 1.45 20.31
C ILE A 175 -5.62 2.07 21.68
N PRO A 176 -4.44 1.87 22.29
CA PRO A 176 -4.17 2.29 23.66
C PRO A 176 -4.21 3.81 23.86
N ASP A 177 -3.88 4.53 22.81
CA ASP A 177 -3.86 5.98 22.77
C ASP A 177 -4.96 6.50 21.84
N ALA A 178 -5.94 7.18 22.40
CA ALA A 178 -7.08 7.74 21.66
C ALA A 178 -6.80 9.13 21.06
N GLU A 179 -5.64 9.71 21.33
CA GLU A 179 -5.26 10.98 20.76
C GLU A 179 -4.65 10.79 19.37
N PHE A 180 -5.15 11.54 18.40
CA PHE A 180 -4.52 11.56 17.10
C PHE A 180 -3.11 12.14 17.20
N PRO A 181 -2.12 11.53 16.54
CA PRO A 181 -0.83 12.17 16.37
C PRO A 181 -0.99 13.45 15.53
N ALA A 182 0.11 14.16 15.29
CA ALA A 182 0.10 15.34 14.41
C ALA A 182 -0.60 14.99 13.07
N PRO A 183 -1.30 15.96 12.45
CA PRO A 183 -1.95 15.73 11.18
C PRO A 183 -0.93 15.36 10.11
N LEU A 184 -1.33 14.48 9.20
CA LEU A 184 -0.53 14.16 8.02
C LEU A 184 -0.47 15.38 7.11
N VAL A 185 0.71 15.97 6.98
CA VAL A 185 0.96 17.09 6.08
C VAL A 185 1.69 16.56 4.84
N LEU A 186 1.04 16.67 3.69
CA LEU A 186 1.63 16.30 2.42
C LEU A 186 2.28 17.53 1.79
N GLU A 187 3.60 17.54 1.81
CA GLU A 187 4.39 18.58 1.13
C GLU A 187 4.90 18.08 -0.21
N SER A 188 5.25 19.04 -1.10
CA SER A 188 5.84 18.69 -2.38
C SER A 188 7.23 18.06 -2.18
N ASN A 189 7.42 16.84 -2.68
CA ASN A 189 8.69 16.14 -2.67
C ASN A 189 9.36 16.12 -4.06
N ILE A 190 9.00 17.03 -4.95
CA ILE A 190 9.48 17.09 -6.35
C ILE A 190 11.01 17.12 -6.41
N GLU A 191 11.66 17.89 -5.56
CA GLU A 191 13.14 17.98 -5.50
C GLU A 191 13.77 16.63 -5.17
N TYR A 192 13.22 15.93 -4.19
CA TYR A 192 13.67 14.60 -3.81
C TYR A 192 13.45 13.60 -4.95
N VAL A 193 12.28 13.58 -5.55
CA VAL A 193 11.96 12.69 -6.68
C VAL A 193 12.88 12.95 -7.86
N ARG A 194 13.14 14.21 -8.20
CA ARG A 194 14.09 14.58 -9.26
C ARG A 194 15.52 14.13 -8.94
N CYS A 195 15.93 14.24 -7.71
CA CYS A 195 17.25 13.77 -7.26
C CYS A 195 17.38 12.26 -7.43
N VAL A 196 16.36 11.50 -6.99
CA VAL A 196 16.33 10.03 -7.15
C VAL A 196 16.34 9.65 -8.62
N LEU A 197 15.48 10.24 -9.45
CA LEU A 197 15.43 9.98 -10.88
C LEU A 197 16.76 10.35 -11.55
N GLY A 198 17.35 11.47 -11.20
CA GLY A 198 18.65 11.89 -11.73
C GLY A 198 19.80 10.95 -11.39
N SER A 199 19.74 10.28 -10.24
CA SER A 199 20.74 9.27 -9.84
C SER A 199 20.48 7.90 -10.46
N THR A 200 19.22 7.52 -10.66
CA THR A 200 18.83 6.18 -11.13
C THR A 200 18.66 6.08 -12.65
N VAL A 201 18.26 7.15 -13.32
CA VAL A 201 18.08 7.18 -14.78
C VAL A 201 19.34 6.80 -15.55
N ASN A 202 20.51 7.19 -15.06
CA ASN A 202 21.78 6.81 -15.70
C ASN A 202 22.03 5.31 -15.64
N ASP A 203 21.56 4.63 -14.59
CA ASP A 203 21.74 3.20 -14.45
C ASP A 203 20.64 2.41 -15.21
N THR A 204 19.49 3.03 -15.42
CA THR A 204 18.30 2.38 -15.97
C THR A 204 18.05 2.72 -17.44
N ALA A 205 18.06 3.99 -17.80
CA ALA A 205 17.67 4.45 -19.15
C ALA A 205 18.75 4.22 -20.21
N CYS A 206 20.03 4.13 -19.83
CA CYS A 206 21.13 3.95 -20.80
C CYS A 206 21.35 2.51 -21.22
N ARG A 207 20.85 1.54 -20.51
CA ARG A 207 21.11 0.12 -20.74
C ARG A 207 19.93 -0.65 -21.27
N GLU A 208 18.75 -0.07 -21.23
CA GLU A 208 17.55 -0.76 -21.66
C GLU A 208 16.92 -0.11 -22.87
N ARG A 209 16.88 -0.91 -23.89
CA ARG A 209 16.02 -0.64 -25.02
C ARG A 209 14.66 -1.28 -24.67
N TYR A 210 13.72 -0.48 -24.25
CA TYR A 210 12.31 -0.86 -24.35
C TYR A 210 12.00 -0.97 -25.85
N VAL A 211 12.15 -2.15 -26.38
CA VAL A 211 11.82 -2.49 -27.77
C VAL A 211 10.41 -3.04 -27.79
#